data_ee7f1bc6efbb72b9d90250e8f98b5120
#
_entry.id   ee7f1bc6efbb72b9d90250e8f98b5120
#
_cell.length_a   1.000
_cell.length_b   1.000
_cell.length_c   1.000
_cell.angle_alpha   90.00
_cell.angle_beta   90.00
_cell.angle_gamma   90.00
#
_symmetry.space_group_name_H-M   'P 1'
#
loop_
_entity.id
_entity.type
_entity.pdbx_description
1 polymer ?
#
loop_
_entity_poly.entity_id
_entity_poly.type
_entity_poly.pdbx_seq_one_letter_code
_entity_poly.pdbx_strand_id
1 'polypeptide(L)'
;MNSQTEIEILIRARYPILYIISSEEMRVQNAIVEIAAKRQKKVFEWTFSNGIVPAGASIQSQKSRNASTKDPLAALDQVIEQVEPAIFLFKDFHPFLTKNNFAVIRKLKDIALHLKNSFKTIILISPVMEIPAELDKEITVINFPQPTKEDLGAMLDKIIAEVRDRKQVQIDLDEEGRGRLLQAALGLTLGEAENVFAKIIVQEQRLSGDHVNEVFAGKQQIIRKSGLLEYYAANEDFSNVGGLAVLKDWLNKRAVAFTDEARAFGLPSPKGILLLGVQGCGKSLCAKAVSRLWQLPLLRFDMGRMFGSLVGSSEENVRRAIAVAESVAPAVLWVDEIDKAFVGSQSSGATDGGTTARVFGTFLTWLSEKSTSVFVVATANDVSQLPPELLRKGRLDEIFYVDLPSAEERGEIFRIHLAKRGRDPRNFDIDRLVAASVDFSGAEIEEAIISALYDVFYLKQELATNPILATLGQTVPLAKTMAEKISSQRNWAVGRARNASVPHAVDSREPVREMEF
;
A
#
# COMPACT_ATOMS: atom_id res chain seq x y z
N MET A 1 5.85 -16.64 -16.21
CA MET A 1 5.21 -16.80 -17.55
C MET A 1 4.30 -15.59 -17.72
N ASN A 2 4.28 -14.93 -18.88
CA ASN A 2 3.40 -13.76 -19.09
C ASN A 2 1.94 -14.26 -19.13
N SER A 3 1.01 -13.54 -18.50
CA SER A 3 -0.42 -13.94 -18.44
C SER A 3 -1.07 -14.11 -19.82
N GLN A 4 -0.67 -13.33 -20.83
CA GLN A 4 -1.10 -13.56 -22.22
C GLN A 4 -0.68 -14.93 -22.74
N THR A 5 0.56 -15.34 -22.47
CA THR A 5 1.07 -16.67 -22.86
C THR A 5 0.33 -17.78 -22.14
N GLU A 6 0.02 -17.60 -20.87
CA GLU A 6 -0.77 -18.55 -20.07
C GLU A 6 -2.17 -18.71 -20.63
N ILE A 7 -2.88 -17.60 -20.88
CA ILE A 7 -4.22 -17.61 -21.49
C ILE A 7 -4.19 -18.32 -22.86
N GLU A 8 -3.19 -18.02 -23.70
CA GLU A 8 -3.04 -18.67 -25.01
C GLU A 8 -2.86 -20.18 -24.87
N ILE A 9 -2.03 -20.65 -23.93
CA ILE A 9 -1.81 -22.07 -23.65
C ILE A 9 -3.11 -22.74 -23.23
N LEU A 10 -3.87 -22.15 -22.30
CA LEU A 10 -5.12 -22.70 -21.80
C LEU A 10 -6.18 -22.80 -22.90
N ILE A 11 -6.29 -21.77 -23.77
CA ILE A 11 -7.17 -21.81 -24.95
C ILE A 11 -6.77 -22.95 -25.91
N ARG A 12 -5.48 -23.15 -26.12
CA ARG A 12 -4.95 -24.25 -26.98
C ARG A 12 -5.19 -25.62 -26.34
N ALA A 13 -5.07 -25.71 -25.04
CA ALA A 13 -5.32 -26.93 -24.28
C ALA A 13 -6.84 -27.21 -24.11
N ARG A 14 -7.71 -26.39 -24.71
CA ARG A 14 -9.18 -26.52 -24.71
C ARG A 14 -9.79 -26.49 -23.30
N TYR A 15 -9.26 -25.63 -22.45
CA TYR A 15 -9.92 -25.34 -21.18
C TYR A 15 -11.26 -24.67 -21.47
N PRO A 16 -12.38 -25.22 -20.96
CA PRO A 16 -13.72 -24.82 -21.39
C PRO A 16 -14.10 -23.44 -20.87
N ILE A 17 -13.77 -23.13 -19.61
CA ILE A 17 -14.13 -21.88 -18.95
C ILE A 17 -12.90 -21.32 -18.23
N LEU A 18 -12.52 -20.10 -18.59
CA LEU A 18 -11.49 -19.31 -17.91
C LEU A 18 -12.16 -18.17 -17.14
N TYR A 19 -11.69 -17.89 -15.94
CA TYR A 19 -12.15 -16.77 -15.12
C TYR A 19 -10.99 -15.80 -14.93
N ILE A 20 -11.08 -14.64 -15.54
CA ILE A 20 -10.04 -13.60 -15.48
C ILE A 20 -10.46 -12.55 -14.47
N ILE A 21 -9.66 -12.40 -13.41
CA ILE A 21 -9.87 -11.38 -12.39
C ILE A 21 -9.17 -10.10 -12.87
N SER A 22 -9.97 -9.11 -13.28
CA SER A 22 -9.48 -7.79 -13.70
C SER A 22 -10.62 -6.78 -13.75
N SER A 23 -10.34 -5.52 -13.39
CA SER A 23 -11.20 -4.37 -13.63
C SER A 23 -10.97 -3.72 -14.99
N GLU A 24 -9.94 -4.17 -15.73
CA GLU A 24 -9.54 -3.60 -17.03
C GLU A 24 -10.11 -4.41 -18.19
N GLU A 25 -11.43 -4.43 -18.35
CA GLU A 25 -12.11 -5.23 -19.37
C GLU A 25 -11.54 -5.02 -20.77
N MET A 26 -11.29 -3.77 -21.16
CA MET A 26 -10.78 -3.44 -22.50
C MET A 26 -9.37 -3.97 -22.74
N ARG A 27 -8.50 -3.92 -21.72
CA ARG A 27 -7.13 -4.44 -21.82
C ARG A 27 -7.13 -5.95 -21.95
N VAL A 28 -7.95 -6.64 -21.15
CA VAL A 28 -8.16 -8.09 -21.27
C VAL A 28 -8.73 -8.44 -22.65
N GLN A 29 -9.76 -7.73 -23.10
CA GLN A 29 -10.38 -7.93 -24.42
C GLN A 29 -9.36 -7.78 -25.56
N ASN A 30 -8.55 -6.73 -25.55
CA ASN A 30 -7.53 -6.51 -26.58
C ASN A 30 -6.51 -7.67 -26.61
N ALA A 31 -6.04 -8.12 -25.45
CA ALA A 31 -5.14 -9.27 -25.35
C ALA A 31 -5.78 -10.55 -25.92
N ILE A 32 -7.06 -10.79 -25.63
CA ILE A 32 -7.79 -11.95 -26.17
C ILE A 32 -8.00 -11.83 -27.68
N VAL A 33 -8.31 -10.64 -28.19
CA VAL A 33 -8.46 -10.40 -29.64
C VAL A 33 -7.15 -10.68 -30.38
N GLU A 34 -6.01 -10.27 -29.83
CA GLU A 34 -4.69 -10.58 -30.40
C GLU A 34 -4.40 -12.09 -30.42
N ILE A 35 -4.70 -12.80 -29.33
CA ILE A 35 -4.57 -14.27 -29.25
C ILE A 35 -5.49 -14.94 -30.26
N ALA A 36 -6.73 -14.49 -30.36
CA ALA A 36 -7.73 -15.05 -31.29
C ALA A 36 -7.35 -14.84 -32.74
N ALA A 37 -6.82 -13.68 -33.13
CA ALA A 37 -6.34 -13.37 -34.44
C ALA A 37 -5.21 -14.34 -34.88
N LYS A 38 -4.24 -14.62 -33.99
CA LYS A 38 -3.17 -15.61 -34.26
C LYS A 38 -3.72 -17.04 -34.46
N ARG A 39 -4.91 -17.31 -33.94
CA ARG A 39 -5.52 -18.66 -33.94
C ARG A 39 -6.75 -18.78 -34.84
N GLN A 40 -7.05 -17.76 -35.65
CA GLN A 40 -8.20 -17.72 -36.56
C GLN A 40 -9.53 -18.03 -35.88
N LYS A 41 -9.69 -17.55 -34.63
CA LYS A 41 -10.92 -17.68 -33.86
C LYS A 41 -11.72 -16.39 -33.90
N LYS A 42 -13.03 -16.49 -33.97
CA LYS A 42 -13.93 -15.34 -33.77
C LYS A 42 -14.01 -14.99 -32.31
N VAL A 43 -14.13 -13.69 -32.00
CA VAL A 43 -14.30 -13.21 -30.64
C VAL A 43 -15.65 -12.52 -30.52
N PHE A 44 -16.45 -12.98 -29.57
CA PHE A 44 -17.73 -12.38 -29.20
C PHE A 44 -17.63 -11.85 -27.78
N GLU A 45 -18.30 -10.74 -27.52
CA GLU A 45 -18.48 -10.22 -26.17
C GLU A 45 -19.93 -10.22 -25.77
N TRP A 46 -20.18 -10.50 -24.51
CA TRP A 46 -21.49 -10.44 -23.88
C TRP A 46 -21.48 -9.45 -22.72
N THR A 47 -22.51 -8.62 -22.68
CA THR A 47 -22.87 -7.82 -21.51
C THR A 47 -24.37 -7.92 -21.31
N PHE A 48 -24.82 -7.76 -20.08
CA PHE A 48 -26.27 -7.76 -19.79
C PHE A 48 -27.04 -6.67 -20.55
N SER A 49 -26.38 -5.58 -20.92
CA SER A 49 -27.00 -4.47 -21.66
C SER A 49 -27.11 -4.72 -23.17
N ASN A 50 -26.18 -5.46 -23.77
CA ASN A 50 -26.06 -5.59 -25.23
C ASN A 50 -26.37 -7.00 -25.77
N GLY A 51 -26.30 -8.05 -24.93
CA GLY A 51 -26.30 -9.43 -25.36
C GLY A 51 -24.98 -9.83 -26.04
N ILE A 52 -24.95 -10.92 -26.82
CA ILE A 52 -23.77 -11.38 -27.57
C ILE A 52 -23.62 -10.57 -28.85
N VAL A 53 -22.48 -9.93 -28.99
CA VAL A 53 -22.08 -9.14 -30.17
C VAL A 53 -20.61 -9.45 -30.54
N PRO A 54 -20.17 -9.21 -31.77
CA PRO A 54 -18.76 -9.31 -32.11
C PRO A 54 -17.92 -8.35 -31.26
N ALA A 55 -16.76 -8.81 -30.75
CA ALA A 55 -15.91 -7.99 -29.91
C ALA A 55 -15.40 -6.75 -30.66
N GLY A 56 -15.44 -5.59 -29.98
CA GLY A 56 -15.05 -4.30 -30.58
C GLY A 56 -16.11 -3.65 -31.46
N ALA A 57 -17.33 -4.20 -31.52
CA ALA A 57 -18.45 -3.55 -32.21
C ALA A 57 -18.81 -2.21 -31.54
N SER A 58 -18.99 -1.15 -32.33
CA SER A 58 -19.36 0.16 -31.81
C SER A 58 -20.71 0.11 -31.06
N ILE A 59 -20.70 0.47 -29.79
CA ILE A 59 -21.89 0.49 -28.91
C ILE A 59 -22.93 1.53 -29.39
N GLN A 60 -22.52 2.49 -30.23
CA GLN A 60 -23.37 3.60 -30.67
C GLN A 60 -24.46 3.21 -31.69
N SER A 61 -24.32 2.05 -32.36
CA SER A 61 -25.36 1.60 -33.30
C SER A 61 -26.36 0.68 -32.58
N GLN A 62 -27.65 1.00 -32.61
CA GLN A 62 -28.71 0.11 -32.15
C GLN A 62 -28.68 -1.27 -32.84
N LYS A 63 -28.10 -1.35 -34.03
CA LYS A 63 -27.91 -2.59 -34.79
C LYS A 63 -26.88 -3.55 -34.18
N SER A 64 -26.04 -3.10 -33.28
CA SER A 64 -25.04 -3.94 -32.59
C SER A 64 -25.55 -4.58 -31.30
N ARG A 65 -26.84 -4.39 -30.94
CA ARG A 65 -27.44 -4.99 -29.76
C ARG A 65 -28.19 -6.27 -30.12
N ASN A 66 -27.92 -7.35 -29.44
CA ASN A 66 -28.65 -8.61 -29.57
C ASN A 66 -29.60 -8.81 -28.37
N ALA A 67 -30.82 -8.31 -28.49
CA ALA A 67 -31.81 -8.34 -27.42
C ALA A 67 -32.19 -9.77 -26.99
N SER A 68 -32.11 -10.75 -27.90
CA SER A 68 -32.46 -12.14 -27.62
C SER A 68 -31.48 -12.84 -26.68
N THR A 69 -30.26 -12.36 -26.59
CA THR A 69 -29.18 -12.96 -25.77
C THR A 69 -28.77 -12.10 -24.58
N LYS A 70 -29.61 -11.15 -24.17
CA LYS A 70 -29.38 -10.41 -22.92
C LYS A 70 -29.54 -11.30 -21.70
N ASP A 71 -30.53 -12.18 -21.73
CA ASP A 71 -30.69 -13.19 -20.70
C ASP A 71 -29.47 -14.12 -20.65
N PRO A 72 -28.88 -14.37 -19.45
CA PRO A 72 -27.72 -15.23 -19.31
C PRO A 72 -27.91 -16.64 -19.86
N LEU A 73 -29.08 -17.25 -19.68
CA LEU A 73 -29.36 -18.59 -20.17
C LEU A 73 -29.42 -18.62 -21.70
N ALA A 74 -30.11 -17.66 -22.32
CA ALA A 74 -30.16 -17.52 -23.77
C ALA A 74 -28.78 -17.24 -24.38
N ALA A 75 -27.97 -16.44 -23.70
CA ALA A 75 -26.57 -16.22 -24.12
C ALA A 75 -25.74 -17.50 -24.09
N LEU A 76 -25.89 -18.31 -23.04
CA LEU A 76 -25.19 -19.59 -22.92
C LEU A 76 -25.69 -20.62 -23.95
N ASP A 77 -26.98 -20.59 -24.34
CA ASP A 77 -27.50 -21.43 -25.43
C ASP A 77 -26.84 -21.06 -26.75
N GLN A 78 -26.70 -19.78 -27.06
CA GLN A 78 -26.02 -19.34 -28.29
C GLN A 78 -24.54 -19.77 -28.34
N VAL A 79 -23.83 -19.89 -27.21
CA VAL A 79 -22.48 -20.46 -27.17
C VAL A 79 -22.45 -21.91 -27.68
N ILE A 80 -23.48 -22.70 -27.34
CA ILE A 80 -23.58 -24.09 -27.80
C ILE A 80 -23.86 -24.13 -29.29
N GLU A 81 -24.77 -23.33 -29.79
CA GLU A 81 -25.24 -23.27 -31.18
C GLU A 81 -24.16 -22.79 -32.15
N GLN A 82 -23.17 -22.02 -31.69
CA GLN A 82 -22.07 -21.56 -32.51
C GLN A 82 -21.27 -22.74 -33.09
N VAL A 83 -21.17 -22.83 -34.40
CA VAL A 83 -20.47 -23.94 -35.09
C VAL A 83 -18.97 -23.67 -35.21
N GLU A 84 -18.61 -22.42 -35.55
CA GLU A 84 -17.22 -22.05 -35.80
C GLU A 84 -16.39 -21.90 -34.52
N PRO A 85 -15.04 -22.08 -34.60
CA PRO A 85 -14.15 -21.81 -33.49
C PRO A 85 -14.30 -20.37 -32.98
N ALA A 86 -14.59 -20.21 -31.69
CA ALA A 86 -14.87 -18.90 -31.11
C ALA A 86 -14.43 -18.78 -29.65
N ILE A 87 -14.19 -17.56 -29.23
CA ILE A 87 -13.99 -17.18 -27.84
C ILE A 87 -15.13 -16.23 -27.44
N PHE A 88 -15.77 -16.52 -26.32
CA PHE A 88 -16.86 -15.73 -25.78
C PHE A 88 -16.41 -15.03 -24.50
N LEU A 89 -16.37 -13.70 -24.50
CA LEU A 89 -16.04 -12.87 -23.35
C LEU A 89 -17.30 -12.43 -22.64
N PHE A 90 -17.55 -12.96 -21.46
CA PHE A 90 -18.67 -12.56 -20.60
C PHE A 90 -18.16 -11.56 -19.56
N LYS A 91 -18.57 -10.30 -19.72
CA LYS A 91 -18.19 -9.21 -18.82
C LYS A 91 -19.18 -9.09 -17.68
N ASP A 92 -18.67 -8.94 -16.44
CA ASP A 92 -19.46 -8.82 -15.23
C ASP A 92 -20.52 -9.93 -15.06
N PHE A 93 -20.12 -11.18 -15.29
CA PHE A 93 -21.02 -12.34 -15.17
C PHE A 93 -21.18 -12.83 -13.72
N HIS A 94 -20.31 -12.39 -12.80
CA HIS A 94 -20.29 -12.82 -11.40
C HIS A 94 -21.61 -12.66 -10.64
N PRO A 95 -22.49 -11.63 -10.87
CA PRO A 95 -23.77 -11.55 -10.16
C PRO A 95 -24.71 -12.71 -10.49
N PHE A 96 -24.49 -13.40 -11.62
CA PHE A 96 -25.26 -14.57 -12.03
C PHE A 96 -24.70 -15.89 -11.51
N LEU A 97 -23.54 -15.87 -10.85
CA LEU A 97 -22.89 -17.05 -10.23
C LEU A 97 -23.27 -17.23 -8.76
N THR A 98 -24.24 -16.47 -8.26
CA THR A 98 -24.72 -16.59 -6.88
C THR A 98 -25.57 -17.85 -6.69
N LYS A 99 -25.65 -18.37 -5.44
CA LYS A 99 -26.40 -19.58 -5.09
C LYS A 99 -27.88 -19.55 -5.52
N ASN A 100 -28.46 -18.37 -5.69
CA ASN A 100 -29.85 -18.21 -6.10
C ASN A 100 -30.08 -18.49 -7.60
N ASN A 101 -29.02 -18.49 -8.40
CA ASN A 101 -29.08 -18.68 -9.86
C ASN A 101 -28.65 -20.10 -10.28
N PHE A 102 -29.23 -21.12 -9.59
CA PHE A 102 -28.89 -22.51 -9.82
C PHE A 102 -29.02 -22.96 -11.30
N ALA A 103 -29.94 -22.39 -12.07
CA ALA A 103 -30.14 -22.71 -13.48
C ALA A 103 -28.90 -22.28 -14.32
N VAL A 104 -28.36 -21.10 -14.08
CA VAL A 104 -27.15 -20.59 -14.76
C VAL A 104 -25.93 -21.43 -14.38
N ILE A 105 -25.79 -21.75 -13.09
CA ILE A 105 -24.68 -22.58 -12.58
C ILE A 105 -24.74 -23.98 -13.24
N ARG A 106 -25.94 -24.60 -13.26
CA ARG A 106 -26.11 -25.91 -13.89
C ARG A 106 -25.81 -25.85 -15.39
N LYS A 107 -26.31 -24.83 -16.08
CA LYS A 107 -26.07 -24.63 -17.52
C LYS A 107 -24.60 -24.48 -17.83
N LEU A 108 -23.84 -23.69 -17.07
CA LEU A 108 -22.38 -23.55 -17.24
C LEU A 108 -21.66 -24.88 -17.07
N LYS A 109 -22.06 -25.72 -16.10
CA LYS A 109 -21.47 -27.03 -15.89
C LYS A 109 -21.71 -27.96 -17.07
N ASP A 110 -22.91 -27.98 -17.63
CA ASP A 110 -23.23 -28.78 -18.81
C ASP A 110 -22.46 -28.30 -20.05
N ILE A 111 -22.35 -26.99 -20.22
CA ILE A 111 -21.57 -26.36 -21.30
C ILE A 111 -20.08 -26.71 -21.15
N ALA A 112 -19.52 -26.64 -19.95
CA ALA A 112 -18.12 -26.97 -19.73
C ALA A 112 -17.78 -28.38 -20.22
N LEU A 113 -18.65 -29.37 -19.96
CA LEU A 113 -18.49 -30.73 -20.48
C LEU A 113 -18.56 -30.79 -21.99
N HIS A 114 -19.47 -30.04 -22.61
CA HIS A 114 -19.61 -29.98 -24.07
C HIS A 114 -18.41 -29.29 -24.75
N LEU A 115 -17.90 -28.21 -24.14
CA LEU A 115 -16.80 -27.44 -24.72
C LEU A 115 -15.44 -28.16 -24.71
N LYS A 116 -15.21 -29.13 -23.83
CA LYS A 116 -13.97 -29.95 -23.80
C LYS A 116 -13.65 -30.58 -25.17
N ASN A 117 -14.68 -30.90 -25.94
CA ASN A 117 -14.55 -31.51 -27.26
C ASN A 117 -14.75 -30.51 -28.42
N SER A 118 -14.75 -29.21 -28.13
CA SER A 118 -14.95 -28.16 -29.14
C SER A 118 -13.74 -27.21 -29.20
N PHE A 119 -13.73 -26.34 -30.22
CA PHE A 119 -12.75 -25.26 -30.36
C PHE A 119 -13.26 -23.93 -29.79
N LYS A 120 -14.23 -24.00 -28.88
CA LYS A 120 -14.82 -22.83 -28.23
C LYS A 120 -14.32 -22.71 -26.78
N THR A 121 -14.20 -21.48 -26.28
CA THR A 121 -13.80 -21.18 -24.92
C THR A 121 -14.66 -20.03 -24.38
N ILE A 122 -15.17 -20.17 -23.18
CA ILE A 122 -15.81 -19.09 -22.42
C ILE A 122 -14.77 -18.43 -21.54
N ILE A 123 -14.71 -17.11 -21.55
CA ILE A 123 -13.87 -16.31 -20.66
C ILE A 123 -14.77 -15.36 -19.87
N LEU A 124 -14.83 -15.56 -18.56
CA LEU A 124 -15.52 -14.66 -17.63
C LEU A 124 -14.54 -13.59 -17.18
N ILE A 125 -14.89 -12.31 -17.34
CA ILE A 125 -14.08 -11.18 -16.90
C ILE A 125 -14.83 -10.50 -15.77
N SER A 126 -14.19 -10.36 -14.60
CA SER A 126 -14.82 -9.77 -13.43
C SER A 126 -13.78 -9.13 -12.50
N PRO A 127 -14.11 -8.04 -11.79
CA PRO A 127 -13.21 -7.43 -10.81
C PRO A 127 -13.09 -8.23 -9.50
N VAL A 128 -14.03 -9.16 -9.26
CA VAL A 128 -14.09 -9.99 -8.06
C VAL A 128 -14.14 -11.47 -8.42
N MET A 129 -13.69 -12.32 -7.51
CA MET A 129 -13.76 -13.77 -7.68
C MET A 129 -14.99 -14.32 -6.97
N GLU A 130 -15.99 -14.73 -7.76
CA GLU A 130 -17.17 -15.44 -7.27
C GLU A 130 -17.35 -16.71 -8.07
N ILE A 131 -17.00 -17.85 -7.48
CA ILE A 131 -17.11 -19.17 -8.12
C ILE A 131 -17.89 -20.07 -7.17
N PRO A 132 -19.07 -20.56 -7.58
CA PRO A 132 -19.81 -21.54 -6.79
C PRO A 132 -19.10 -22.88 -6.77
N ALA A 133 -19.23 -23.62 -5.66
CA ALA A 133 -18.54 -24.90 -5.45
C ALA A 133 -18.82 -25.94 -6.55
N GLU A 134 -19.98 -25.85 -7.20
CA GLU A 134 -20.38 -26.72 -8.31
C GLU A 134 -19.53 -26.56 -9.56
N LEU A 135 -18.88 -25.37 -9.73
CA LEU A 135 -18.05 -25.01 -10.88
C LEU A 135 -16.55 -24.98 -10.58
N ASP A 136 -16.16 -25.25 -9.36
CA ASP A 136 -14.75 -25.16 -8.89
C ASP A 136 -13.78 -26.00 -9.74
N LYS A 137 -14.21 -27.15 -10.24
CA LYS A 137 -13.39 -28.03 -11.10
C LYS A 137 -13.46 -27.71 -12.60
N GLU A 138 -14.44 -26.92 -13.02
CA GLU A 138 -14.68 -26.61 -14.43
C GLU A 138 -14.13 -25.25 -14.85
N ILE A 139 -13.84 -24.38 -13.87
CA ILE A 139 -13.33 -23.03 -14.08
C ILE A 139 -11.85 -22.97 -13.71
N THR A 140 -11.05 -22.40 -14.60
CA THR A 140 -9.65 -22.08 -14.31
C THR A 140 -9.50 -20.59 -14.09
N VAL A 141 -8.99 -20.20 -12.91
CA VAL A 141 -8.82 -18.80 -12.52
C VAL A 141 -7.47 -18.27 -13.00
N ILE A 142 -7.47 -17.08 -13.57
CA ILE A 142 -6.28 -16.37 -14.04
C ILE A 142 -6.30 -14.96 -13.44
N ASN A 143 -5.22 -14.60 -12.77
CA ASN A 143 -4.98 -13.23 -12.33
C ASN A 143 -4.38 -12.43 -13.48
N PHE A 144 -5.07 -11.39 -13.94
CA PHE A 144 -4.55 -10.50 -14.97
C PHE A 144 -3.77 -9.37 -14.29
N PRO A 145 -2.45 -9.24 -14.53
CA PRO A 145 -1.62 -8.30 -13.79
C PRO A 145 -1.94 -6.86 -14.14
N GLN A 146 -1.62 -5.94 -13.23
CA GLN A 146 -1.65 -4.50 -13.48
C GLN A 146 -0.73 -4.13 -14.66
N PRO A 147 -0.94 -2.97 -15.31
CA PRO A 147 -0.08 -2.49 -16.39
C PRO A 147 1.38 -2.40 -15.96
N THR A 148 2.25 -2.84 -16.84
CA THR A 148 3.71 -2.69 -16.65
C THR A 148 4.14 -1.25 -16.97
N LYS A 149 5.39 -0.93 -16.64
CA LYS A 149 5.97 0.38 -16.99
C LYS A 149 5.98 0.60 -18.51
N GLU A 150 6.17 -0.47 -19.27
CA GLU A 150 6.13 -0.47 -20.74
C GLU A 150 4.73 -0.20 -21.26
N ASP A 151 3.70 -0.83 -20.68
CA ASP A 151 2.29 -0.61 -21.04
C ASP A 151 1.89 0.87 -20.81
N LEU A 152 2.27 1.40 -19.63
CA LEU A 152 2.05 2.81 -19.27
C LEU A 152 2.84 3.75 -20.19
N GLY A 153 4.07 3.38 -20.55
CA GLY A 153 4.90 4.12 -21.49
C GLY A 153 4.29 4.20 -22.87
N ALA A 154 3.82 3.08 -23.40
CA ALA A 154 3.14 3.03 -24.69
C ALA A 154 1.84 3.85 -24.70
N MET A 155 1.09 3.85 -23.59
CA MET A 155 -0.10 4.68 -23.44
C MET A 155 0.26 6.17 -23.38
N LEU A 156 1.28 6.55 -22.61
CA LEU A 156 1.77 7.93 -22.52
C LEU A 156 2.23 8.44 -23.89
N ASP A 157 2.94 7.62 -24.67
CA ASP A 157 3.39 7.97 -26.04
C ASP A 157 2.21 8.24 -26.97
N LYS A 158 1.10 7.50 -26.84
CA LYS A 158 -0.14 7.77 -27.58
C LYS A 158 -0.73 9.13 -27.22
N ILE A 159 -0.82 9.45 -25.91
CA ILE A 159 -1.32 10.75 -25.45
C ILE A 159 -0.44 11.88 -25.99
N ILE A 160 0.89 11.73 -25.90
CA ILE A 160 1.83 12.73 -26.41
C ILE A 160 1.65 12.92 -27.93
N ALA A 161 1.49 11.84 -28.70
CA ALA A 161 1.24 11.93 -30.13
C ALA A 161 -0.06 12.67 -30.47
N GLU A 162 -1.15 12.43 -29.72
CA GLU A 162 -2.45 13.08 -29.91
C GLU A 162 -2.45 14.58 -29.58
N VAL A 163 -1.59 15.00 -28.64
CA VAL A 163 -1.53 16.42 -28.21
C VAL A 163 -0.41 17.20 -28.89
N ARG A 164 0.53 16.53 -29.57
CA ARG A 164 1.72 17.14 -30.19
C ARG A 164 1.40 18.24 -31.19
N ASP A 165 0.29 18.09 -31.92
CA ASP A 165 -0.14 19.06 -32.91
C ASP A 165 -0.93 20.23 -32.32
N ARG A 166 -1.24 20.18 -31.02
CA ARG A 166 -1.94 21.25 -30.31
C ARG A 166 -0.92 22.30 -29.84
N LYS A 167 -0.85 23.45 -30.52
CA LYS A 167 0.08 24.56 -30.21
C LYS A 167 0.05 25.08 -28.76
N GLN A 168 -0.91 24.65 -27.96
CA GLN A 168 -1.12 25.11 -26.59
C GLN A 168 -0.50 24.18 -25.52
N VAL A 169 -0.01 22.99 -25.90
CA VAL A 169 0.52 22.02 -24.94
C VAL A 169 2.03 21.90 -25.10
N GLN A 170 2.75 22.11 -24.03
CA GLN A 170 4.20 21.96 -23.96
C GLN A 170 4.56 20.60 -23.35
N ILE A 171 5.28 19.78 -24.10
CA ILE A 171 5.84 18.52 -23.59
C ILE A 171 7.31 18.75 -23.27
N ASP A 172 7.64 18.71 -21.98
CA ASP A 172 8.98 18.95 -21.43
C ASP A 172 9.35 17.71 -20.58
N LEU A 173 9.55 16.60 -21.27
CA LEU A 173 9.86 15.30 -20.67
C LEU A 173 11.20 14.80 -21.20
N ASP A 174 12.23 14.88 -20.36
CA ASP A 174 13.46 14.14 -20.54
C ASP A 174 13.25 12.65 -20.12
N GLU A 175 14.23 11.82 -20.39
CA GLU A 175 14.13 10.38 -20.11
C GLU A 175 13.99 10.09 -18.60
N GLU A 176 14.66 10.87 -17.75
CA GLU A 176 14.58 10.76 -16.30
C GLU A 176 13.19 11.19 -15.77
N GLY A 177 12.68 12.34 -16.22
CA GLY A 177 11.35 12.83 -15.86
C GLY A 177 10.24 11.89 -16.33
N ARG A 178 10.38 11.34 -17.55
CA ARG A 178 9.50 10.28 -18.06
C ARG A 178 9.53 9.06 -17.15
N GLY A 179 10.74 8.61 -16.77
CA GLY A 179 10.92 7.48 -15.86
C GLY A 179 10.24 7.71 -14.51
N ARG A 180 10.36 8.91 -13.93
CA ARG A 180 9.72 9.29 -12.65
C ARG A 180 8.18 9.30 -12.76
N LEU A 181 7.62 9.87 -13.82
CA LEU A 181 6.17 9.87 -14.03
C LEU A 181 5.61 8.46 -14.18
N LEU A 182 6.26 7.62 -14.99
CA LEU A 182 5.83 6.24 -15.19
C LEU A 182 5.96 5.44 -13.89
N GLN A 183 7.03 5.65 -13.13
CA GLN A 183 7.20 5.02 -11.80
C GLN A 183 6.08 5.44 -10.83
N ALA A 184 5.71 6.72 -10.81
CA ALA A 184 4.62 7.23 -10.01
C ALA A 184 3.26 6.66 -10.45
N ALA A 185 3.07 6.38 -11.75
CA ALA A 185 1.84 5.84 -12.30
C ALA A 185 1.68 4.31 -12.13
N LEU A 186 2.76 3.57 -11.79
CA LEU A 186 2.66 2.14 -11.52
C LEU A 186 1.56 1.84 -10.49
N GLY A 187 0.76 0.79 -10.75
CA GLY A 187 -0.39 0.42 -9.93
C GLY A 187 -1.70 1.15 -10.27
N LEU A 188 -1.69 2.08 -11.22
CA LEU A 188 -2.91 2.56 -11.87
C LEU A 188 -3.30 1.60 -12.99
N THR A 189 -4.60 1.48 -13.24
CA THR A 189 -5.08 0.91 -14.51
C THR A 189 -4.71 1.82 -15.68
N LEU A 190 -4.69 1.30 -16.91
CA LEU A 190 -4.39 2.16 -18.08
C LEU A 190 -5.36 3.34 -18.18
N GLY A 191 -6.66 3.11 -17.97
CA GLY A 191 -7.67 4.18 -18.02
C GLY A 191 -7.52 5.21 -16.90
N GLU A 192 -7.12 4.80 -15.70
CA GLU A 192 -6.83 5.72 -14.59
C GLU A 192 -5.59 6.57 -14.87
N ALA A 193 -4.52 5.95 -15.38
CA ALA A 193 -3.30 6.65 -15.75
C ALA A 193 -3.54 7.64 -16.90
N GLU A 194 -4.29 7.23 -17.93
CA GLU A 194 -4.73 8.08 -19.03
C GLU A 194 -5.49 9.31 -18.52
N ASN A 195 -6.47 9.11 -17.64
CA ASN A 195 -7.24 10.20 -17.04
C ASN A 195 -6.38 11.15 -16.22
N VAL A 196 -5.39 10.63 -15.46
CA VAL A 196 -4.48 11.45 -14.68
C VAL A 196 -3.58 12.29 -15.58
N PHE A 197 -2.95 11.70 -16.60
CA PHE A 197 -2.11 12.43 -17.54
C PHE A 197 -2.90 13.44 -18.38
N ALA A 198 -4.10 13.07 -18.85
CA ALA A 198 -4.98 13.99 -19.56
C ALA A 198 -5.39 15.19 -18.67
N LYS A 199 -5.69 14.93 -17.39
CA LYS A 199 -6.01 16.00 -16.43
C LYS A 199 -4.84 16.97 -16.24
N ILE A 200 -3.61 16.46 -16.06
CA ILE A 200 -2.39 17.29 -15.92
C ILE A 200 -2.22 18.17 -17.16
N ILE A 201 -2.30 17.57 -18.35
CA ILE A 201 -2.15 18.30 -19.61
C ILE A 201 -3.21 19.40 -19.78
N VAL A 202 -4.46 19.14 -19.39
CA VAL A 202 -5.55 20.14 -19.50
C VAL A 202 -5.39 21.26 -18.48
N GLN A 203 -4.96 20.95 -17.25
CA GLN A 203 -4.82 21.97 -16.19
C GLN A 203 -3.59 22.84 -16.37
N GLU A 204 -2.45 22.21 -16.64
CA GLU A 204 -1.15 22.89 -16.65
C GLU A 204 -0.70 23.31 -18.07
N GLN A 205 -1.40 22.84 -19.11
CA GLN A 205 -1.00 22.99 -20.53
C GLN A 205 0.46 22.55 -20.77
N ARG A 206 1.00 21.77 -19.85
CA ARG A 206 2.36 21.26 -19.84
C ARG A 206 2.40 19.86 -19.25
N LEU A 207 3.32 19.03 -19.76
CA LEU A 207 3.66 17.76 -19.14
C LEU A 207 5.16 17.69 -18.92
N SER A 208 5.60 17.57 -17.66
CA SER A 208 7.02 17.49 -17.26
C SER A 208 7.19 16.44 -16.16
N GLY A 209 8.44 16.05 -15.91
CA GLY A 209 8.81 15.14 -14.81
C GLY A 209 8.48 15.65 -13.41
N ASP A 210 8.07 16.92 -13.25
CA ASP A 210 7.73 17.51 -11.95
C ASP A 210 6.31 17.17 -11.50
N HIS A 211 5.43 16.71 -12.42
CA HIS A 211 4.03 16.38 -12.12
C HIS A 211 3.83 15.03 -11.41
N VAL A 212 4.84 14.54 -10.70
CA VAL A 212 4.74 13.29 -9.90
C VAL A 212 3.69 13.42 -8.79
N ASN A 213 3.57 14.63 -8.18
CA ASN A 213 2.61 14.88 -7.11
C ASN A 213 1.16 14.80 -7.61
N GLU A 214 0.88 15.26 -8.82
CA GLU A 214 -0.43 15.20 -9.47
C GLU A 214 -0.82 13.74 -9.77
N VAL A 215 0.15 12.92 -10.17
CA VAL A 215 -0.07 11.47 -10.34
C VAL A 215 -0.41 10.82 -9.00
N PHE A 216 0.29 11.17 -7.92
CA PHE A 216 -0.04 10.68 -6.58
C PHE A 216 -1.42 11.16 -6.11
N ALA A 217 -1.82 12.40 -6.44
CA ALA A 217 -3.17 12.89 -6.15
C ALA A 217 -4.26 12.07 -6.88
N GLY A 218 -3.97 11.60 -8.10
CA GLY A 218 -4.83 10.65 -8.81
C GLY A 218 -4.99 9.34 -8.05
N LYS A 219 -3.91 8.74 -7.59
CA LYS A 219 -3.94 7.53 -6.75
C LYS A 219 -4.71 7.71 -5.44
N GLN A 220 -4.64 8.89 -4.84
CA GLN A 220 -5.36 9.20 -3.61
C GLN A 220 -6.88 9.00 -3.76
N GLN A 221 -7.45 9.31 -4.91
CA GLN A 221 -8.89 9.11 -5.13
C GLN A 221 -9.28 7.63 -5.12
N ILE A 222 -8.41 6.76 -5.66
CA ILE A 222 -8.65 5.30 -5.68
C ILE A 222 -8.64 4.76 -4.25
N ILE A 223 -7.64 5.17 -3.46
CA ILE A 223 -7.51 4.75 -2.05
C ILE A 223 -8.71 5.22 -1.24
N ARG A 224 -9.15 6.49 -1.41
CA ARG A 224 -10.32 7.04 -0.71
C ARG A 224 -11.61 6.30 -1.02
N LYS A 225 -11.81 5.84 -2.26
CA LYS A 225 -13.00 5.07 -2.65
C LYS A 225 -13.11 3.74 -1.90
N SER A 226 -11.99 3.14 -1.50
CA SER A 226 -11.99 1.88 -0.75
C SER A 226 -12.54 2.02 0.67
N GLY A 227 -12.39 3.20 1.30
CA GLY A 227 -12.76 3.48 2.69
C GLY A 227 -11.96 2.72 3.75
N LEU A 228 -11.02 1.85 3.33
CA LEU A 228 -10.26 0.94 4.20
C LEU A 228 -8.86 1.45 4.53
N LEU A 229 -8.28 2.26 3.64
CA LEU A 229 -6.96 2.87 3.79
C LEU A 229 -7.08 4.38 3.73
N GLU A 230 -6.22 5.06 4.49
CA GLU A 230 -6.08 6.51 4.44
C GLU A 230 -4.81 6.87 3.66
N TYR A 231 -4.94 7.74 2.68
CA TYR A 231 -3.78 8.31 1.99
C TYR A 231 -3.23 9.48 2.80
N TYR A 232 -1.93 9.46 3.05
CA TYR A 232 -1.21 10.56 3.67
C TYR A 232 -0.29 11.25 2.67
N ALA A 233 -0.44 12.58 2.53
CA ALA A 233 0.53 13.37 1.78
C ALA A 233 1.89 13.36 2.50
N ALA A 234 2.95 13.06 1.79
CA ALA A 234 4.31 12.98 2.35
C ALA A 234 4.89 14.39 2.54
N ASN A 235 4.45 15.09 3.59
CA ASN A 235 4.91 16.46 3.92
C ASN A 235 6.12 16.47 4.87
N GLU A 236 6.45 15.34 5.48
CA GLU A 236 7.56 15.21 6.43
C GLU A 236 8.74 14.53 5.75
N ASP A 237 9.94 15.03 5.93
CA ASP A 237 11.18 14.38 5.51
C ASP A 237 12.10 14.10 6.70
N PHE A 238 13.23 13.42 6.46
CA PHE A 238 14.16 13.07 7.53
C PHE A 238 14.93 14.26 8.11
N SER A 239 14.86 15.45 7.52
CA SER A 239 15.39 16.68 8.13
C SER A 239 14.54 17.12 9.33
N ASN A 240 13.27 16.70 9.36
CA ASN A 240 12.34 16.94 10.46
C ASN A 240 12.39 15.86 11.57
N VAL A 241 13.24 14.85 11.42
CA VAL A 241 13.43 13.76 12.39
C VAL A 241 14.83 13.88 12.99
N GLY A 242 14.92 14.31 14.27
CA GLY A 242 16.19 14.35 14.98
C GLY A 242 16.70 12.94 15.32
N GLY A 243 18.00 12.72 15.25
CA GLY A 243 18.62 11.46 15.57
C GLY A 243 18.32 10.30 14.61
N LEU A 244 18.26 9.08 15.17
CA LEU A 244 17.94 7.83 14.48
C LEU A 244 18.90 7.51 13.31
N ALA A 245 20.17 7.82 13.47
CA ALA A 245 21.18 7.73 12.40
C ALA A 245 21.32 6.33 11.80
N VAL A 246 21.22 5.27 12.61
CA VAL A 246 21.32 3.88 12.16
C VAL A 246 20.13 3.49 11.30
N LEU A 247 18.91 3.91 11.71
CA LEU A 247 17.69 3.68 10.93
C LEU A 247 17.73 4.44 9.60
N LYS A 248 18.14 5.71 9.62
CA LYS A 248 18.28 6.54 8.42
C LYS A 248 19.26 5.93 7.41
N ASP A 249 20.44 5.50 7.86
CA ASP A 249 21.43 4.82 7.00
C ASP A 249 20.86 3.53 6.40
N TRP A 250 20.17 2.73 7.21
CA TRP A 250 19.55 1.49 6.76
C TRP A 250 18.50 1.73 5.68
N LEU A 251 17.67 2.75 5.84
CA LEU A 251 16.62 3.13 4.87
C LEU A 251 17.23 3.71 3.58
N ASN A 252 18.27 4.54 3.68
CA ASN A 252 18.97 5.07 2.51
C ASN A 252 19.57 3.96 1.64
N LYS A 253 20.19 2.96 2.24
CA LYS A 253 20.73 1.80 1.53
C LYS A 253 19.68 0.97 0.81
N ARG A 254 18.42 1.03 1.24
CA ARG A 254 17.30 0.28 0.65
C ARG A 254 16.46 1.08 -0.34
N ALA A 255 16.68 2.37 -0.43
CA ALA A 255 16.00 3.23 -1.40
C ALA A 255 16.18 2.73 -2.85
N VAL A 256 17.34 2.15 -3.16
CA VAL A 256 17.66 1.61 -4.48
C VAL A 256 16.92 0.32 -4.83
N ALA A 257 16.32 -0.38 -3.85
CA ALA A 257 15.72 -1.70 -4.06
C ALA A 257 14.47 -1.69 -4.98
N PHE A 258 13.91 -0.52 -5.25
CA PHE A 258 12.76 -0.36 -6.14
C PHE A 258 13.14 -0.04 -7.60
N THR A 259 14.44 0.05 -7.91
CA THR A 259 14.95 0.31 -9.27
C THR A 259 15.02 -0.98 -10.11
N ASP A 260 15.00 -0.83 -11.42
CA ASP A 260 15.13 -1.96 -12.34
C ASP A 260 16.55 -2.56 -12.28
N GLU A 261 17.56 -1.75 -12.01
CA GLU A 261 18.95 -2.19 -11.79
C GLU A 261 19.07 -3.13 -10.58
N ALA A 262 18.41 -2.80 -9.49
CA ALA A 262 18.39 -3.64 -8.29
C ALA A 262 17.74 -5.00 -8.56
N ARG A 263 16.65 -5.02 -9.34
CA ARG A 263 16.00 -6.27 -9.77
C ARG A 263 16.91 -7.10 -10.67
N ALA A 264 17.60 -6.46 -11.62
CA ALA A 264 18.55 -7.14 -12.50
C ALA A 264 19.74 -7.70 -11.72
N PHE A 265 20.16 -7.02 -10.64
CA PHE A 265 21.21 -7.48 -9.73
C PHE A 265 20.74 -8.65 -8.83
N GLY A 266 19.42 -8.93 -8.76
CA GLY A 266 18.84 -10.00 -7.95
C GLY A 266 18.48 -9.58 -6.52
N LEU A 267 18.37 -8.28 -6.23
CA LEU A 267 17.92 -7.80 -4.92
C LEU A 267 16.40 -8.02 -4.77
N PRO A 268 15.96 -8.65 -3.67
CA PRO A 268 14.52 -8.75 -3.37
C PRO A 268 13.96 -7.39 -2.95
N SER A 269 12.69 -7.14 -3.26
CA SER A 269 11.97 -5.98 -2.72
C SER A 269 11.91 -6.07 -1.19
N PRO A 270 12.22 -4.98 -0.46
CA PRO A 270 12.14 -4.97 0.99
C PRO A 270 10.69 -5.19 1.47
N LYS A 271 10.52 -5.98 2.53
CA LYS A 271 9.21 -6.33 3.09
C LYS A 271 8.69 -5.28 4.04
N GLY A 272 9.51 -4.81 4.96
CA GLY A 272 9.12 -3.83 5.96
C GLY A 272 9.97 -3.84 7.21
N ILE A 273 9.65 -2.91 8.11
CA ILE A 273 10.30 -2.75 9.43
C ILE A 273 9.25 -2.65 10.54
N LEU A 274 9.65 -3.07 11.74
CA LEU A 274 8.95 -2.76 12.98
C LEU A 274 9.75 -1.73 13.77
N LEU A 275 9.13 -0.60 14.09
CA LEU A 275 9.64 0.42 14.99
C LEU A 275 9.02 0.21 16.36
N LEU A 276 9.77 -0.34 17.29
CA LEU A 276 9.37 -0.61 18.65
C LEU A 276 10.09 0.34 19.60
N GLY A 277 9.45 0.80 20.67
CA GLY A 277 10.13 1.56 21.72
C GLY A 277 9.30 2.68 22.33
N VAL A 278 9.99 3.64 22.95
CA VAL A 278 9.39 4.67 23.79
C VAL A 278 8.44 5.57 23.00
N GLN A 279 7.30 5.87 23.61
CA GLN A 279 6.31 6.77 23.01
C GLN A 279 6.88 8.19 22.88
N GLY A 280 6.47 8.91 21.81
CA GLY A 280 6.94 10.29 21.59
C GLY A 280 8.35 10.41 20.99
N CYS A 281 9.04 9.30 20.66
CA CYS A 281 10.40 9.30 20.10
C CYS A 281 10.43 9.20 18.56
N GLY A 282 9.38 9.65 17.85
CA GLY A 282 9.42 9.85 16.40
C GLY A 282 9.08 8.63 15.54
N LYS A 283 8.59 7.49 16.09
CA LYS A 283 8.27 6.28 15.30
C LYS A 283 7.31 6.54 14.15
N SER A 284 6.16 7.16 14.41
CA SER A 284 5.16 7.47 13.37
C SER A 284 5.63 8.56 12.39
N LEU A 285 6.52 9.45 12.84
CA LEU A 285 7.16 10.45 11.99
C LEU A 285 8.10 9.79 10.97
N CYS A 286 8.81 8.73 11.37
CA CYS A 286 9.67 7.94 10.48
C CYS A 286 8.88 7.30 9.33
N ALA A 287 7.68 6.77 9.58
CA ALA A 287 6.85 6.18 8.52
C ALA A 287 6.53 7.22 7.42
N LYS A 288 6.23 8.46 7.83
CA LYS A 288 5.99 9.57 6.89
C LYS A 288 7.26 9.98 6.15
N ALA A 289 8.40 10.03 6.84
CA ALA A 289 9.69 10.40 6.26
C ALA A 289 10.20 9.35 5.26
N VAL A 290 9.96 8.05 5.48
CA VAL A 290 10.32 6.97 4.54
C VAL A 290 9.62 7.17 3.20
N SER A 291 8.32 7.46 3.22
CA SER A 291 7.52 7.68 2.02
C SER A 291 8.09 8.81 1.16
N ARG A 292 8.49 9.92 1.79
CA ARG A 292 9.10 11.04 1.10
C ARG A 292 10.51 10.71 0.57
N LEU A 293 11.33 10.03 1.38
CA LEU A 293 12.68 9.62 0.98
C LEU A 293 12.66 8.75 -0.28
N TRP A 294 11.71 7.82 -0.35
CA TRP A 294 11.60 6.88 -1.47
C TRP A 294 10.65 7.36 -2.58
N GLN A 295 10.02 8.54 -2.40
CA GLN A 295 9.02 9.09 -3.33
C GLN A 295 7.89 8.09 -3.63
N LEU A 296 7.40 7.41 -2.58
CA LEU A 296 6.31 6.43 -2.67
C LEU A 296 5.07 6.95 -1.93
N PRO A 297 3.85 6.59 -2.38
CA PRO A 297 2.63 6.93 -1.66
C PRO A 297 2.60 6.31 -0.27
N LEU A 298 2.14 7.07 0.72
CA LEU A 298 1.95 6.61 2.09
C LEU A 298 0.49 6.24 2.32
N LEU A 299 0.26 4.99 2.69
CA LEU A 299 -1.03 4.44 3.04
C LEU A 299 -1.06 4.13 4.53
N ARG A 300 -1.99 4.72 5.26
CA ARG A 300 -2.22 4.35 6.66
C ARG A 300 -3.25 3.24 6.74
N PHE A 301 -2.87 2.17 7.42
CA PHE A 301 -3.74 1.05 7.75
C PHE A 301 -4.10 1.10 9.23
N ASP A 302 -5.35 1.41 9.51
CA ASP A 302 -5.87 1.48 10.87
C ASP A 302 -6.47 0.12 11.26
N MET A 303 -5.69 -0.65 12.03
CA MET A 303 -6.12 -1.96 12.53
C MET A 303 -7.37 -1.85 13.41
N GLY A 304 -7.52 -0.77 14.19
CA GLY A 304 -8.68 -0.58 15.07
C GLY A 304 -10.00 -0.50 14.31
N ARG A 305 -10.01 0.16 13.16
CA ARG A 305 -11.21 0.23 12.28
C ARG A 305 -11.60 -1.12 11.68
N MET A 306 -10.64 -2.02 11.51
CA MET A 306 -10.92 -3.35 10.94
C MET A 306 -11.70 -4.24 11.90
N PHE A 307 -11.57 -4.02 13.22
CA PHE A 307 -12.26 -4.80 14.26
C PHE A 307 -13.65 -4.24 14.62
N GLY A 308 -13.97 -3.01 14.22
CA GLY A 308 -15.24 -2.32 14.56
C GLY A 308 -16.46 -2.74 13.75
N SER A 309 -16.35 -3.63 12.77
CA SER A 309 -17.43 -4.09 11.91
C SER A 309 -17.95 -5.46 12.33
N LEU A 310 -19.21 -5.78 11.97
CA LEU A 310 -19.90 -7.04 12.26
C LEU A 310 -19.02 -8.29 12.04
N VAL A 311 -19.19 -9.28 12.90
CA VAL A 311 -18.46 -10.57 12.85
C VAL A 311 -18.56 -11.18 11.44
N GLY A 312 -17.40 -11.46 10.82
CA GLY A 312 -17.28 -12.01 9.46
C GLY A 312 -16.81 -11.00 8.39
N SER A 313 -17.04 -9.70 8.57
CA SER A 313 -16.59 -8.67 7.62
C SER A 313 -15.13 -8.22 7.85
N SER A 314 -14.59 -8.44 9.05
CA SER A 314 -13.26 -7.95 9.44
C SER A 314 -12.12 -8.60 8.66
N GLU A 315 -12.17 -9.91 8.44
CA GLU A 315 -11.16 -10.63 7.64
C GLU A 315 -11.21 -10.22 6.17
N GLU A 316 -12.41 -10.09 5.62
CA GLU A 316 -12.63 -9.61 4.25
C GLU A 316 -12.13 -8.18 4.07
N ASN A 317 -12.38 -7.29 5.04
CA ASN A 317 -11.89 -5.92 5.02
C ASN A 317 -10.36 -5.86 5.00
N VAL A 318 -9.67 -6.72 5.77
CA VAL A 318 -8.20 -6.80 5.72
C VAL A 318 -7.72 -7.29 4.36
N ARG A 319 -8.33 -8.33 3.79
CA ARG A 319 -8.00 -8.81 2.43
C ARG A 319 -8.21 -7.72 1.38
N ARG A 320 -9.31 -6.97 1.46
CA ARG A 320 -9.60 -5.84 0.56
C ARG A 320 -8.61 -4.69 0.75
N ALA A 321 -8.26 -4.34 1.99
CA ALA A 321 -7.26 -3.31 2.26
C ALA A 321 -5.87 -3.69 1.72
N ILE A 322 -5.47 -4.95 1.89
CA ILE A 322 -4.25 -5.51 1.31
C ILE A 322 -4.30 -5.41 -0.22
N ALA A 323 -5.38 -5.84 -0.85
CA ALA A 323 -5.55 -5.78 -2.30
C ALA A 323 -5.45 -4.34 -2.83
N VAL A 324 -6.02 -3.36 -2.11
CA VAL A 324 -5.89 -1.93 -2.43
C VAL A 324 -4.43 -1.47 -2.28
N ALA A 325 -3.73 -1.85 -1.21
CA ALA A 325 -2.32 -1.50 -1.03
C ALA A 325 -1.45 -2.09 -2.15
N GLU A 326 -1.69 -3.33 -2.55
CA GLU A 326 -0.99 -4.00 -3.64
C GLU A 326 -1.30 -3.39 -5.01
N SER A 327 -2.55 -2.97 -5.23
CA SER A 327 -2.95 -2.34 -6.50
C SER A 327 -2.30 -0.98 -6.74
N VAL A 328 -1.85 -0.29 -5.71
CA VAL A 328 -1.14 0.99 -5.82
C VAL A 328 0.37 0.88 -5.59
N ALA A 329 0.89 -0.36 -5.50
CA ALA A 329 2.32 -0.59 -5.35
C ALA A 329 3.11 -0.02 -6.57
N PRO A 330 4.35 0.49 -6.36
CA PRO A 330 5.09 0.49 -5.09
C PRO A 330 4.56 1.54 -4.10
N ALA A 331 4.44 1.17 -2.82
CA ALA A 331 3.84 2.00 -1.78
C ALA A 331 4.43 1.71 -0.39
N VAL A 332 4.33 2.67 0.51
CA VAL A 332 4.60 2.48 1.95
C VAL A 332 3.28 2.26 2.69
N LEU A 333 3.14 1.13 3.37
CA LEU A 333 1.98 0.82 4.21
C LEU A 333 2.35 1.05 5.68
N TRP A 334 1.82 2.09 6.27
CA TRP A 334 2.02 2.44 7.66
C TRP A 334 0.94 1.83 8.54
N VAL A 335 1.35 0.93 9.43
CA VAL A 335 0.50 0.29 10.44
C VAL A 335 0.85 0.88 11.79
N ASP A 336 0.06 1.86 12.24
CA ASP A 336 0.34 2.58 13.47
C ASP A 336 -0.19 1.82 14.68
N GLU A 337 0.62 1.78 15.76
CA GLU A 337 0.26 1.21 17.05
C GLU A 337 -0.33 -0.22 16.94
N ILE A 338 0.37 -1.07 16.20
CA ILE A 338 -0.07 -2.45 15.91
C ILE A 338 -0.32 -3.26 17.20
N ASP A 339 0.35 -2.92 18.30
CA ASP A 339 0.17 -3.51 19.62
C ASP A 339 -1.24 -3.27 20.17
N LYS A 340 -1.87 -2.12 19.90
CA LYS A 340 -3.24 -1.83 20.36
C LYS A 340 -4.30 -2.78 19.78
N ALA A 341 -4.06 -3.33 18.62
CA ALA A 341 -4.96 -4.31 18.01
C ALA A 341 -5.11 -5.60 18.85
N PHE A 342 -4.18 -5.86 19.79
CA PHE A 342 -4.14 -7.08 20.60
C PHE A 342 -4.62 -6.87 22.04
N VAL A 343 -4.73 -5.64 22.52
CA VAL A 343 -5.12 -5.33 23.92
C VAL A 343 -6.50 -5.90 24.28
N GLY A 344 -7.42 -6.00 23.31
CA GLY A 344 -8.76 -6.58 23.52
C GLY A 344 -8.82 -8.11 23.48
N SER A 345 -7.82 -8.77 22.89
CA SER A 345 -7.86 -10.22 22.67
C SER A 345 -7.48 -11.05 23.89
N GLN A 346 -6.77 -10.47 24.85
CA GLN A 346 -6.35 -11.15 26.08
C GLN A 346 -7.38 -11.04 27.22
N SER A 347 -8.30 -10.07 27.18
CA SER A 347 -9.22 -9.77 28.27
C SER A 347 -10.69 -10.12 28.00
N SER A 348 -11.09 -10.31 26.75
CA SER A 348 -12.47 -10.69 26.39
C SER A 348 -12.58 -12.20 26.19
N GLY A 349 -13.42 -12.84 27.04
CA GLY A 349 -13.69 -14.27 26.94
C GLY A 349 -14.20 -14.69 25.57
N ALA A 350 -13.73 -15.83 25.12
CA ALA A 350 -14.13 -16.77 24.06
C ALA A 350 -14.79 -16.28 22.74
N THR A 351 -15.45 -15.13 22.67
CA THR A 351 -16.22 -14.71 21.47
C THR A 351 -15.45 -13.78 20.52
N ASP A 352 -14.60 -12.88 21.01
CA ASP A 352 -13.88 -11.89 20.15
C ASP A 352 -12.42 -12.27 19.85
N GLY A 353 -11.78 -13.05 20.70
CA GLY A 353 -10.37 -13.47 20.55
C GLY A 353 -10.09 -14.27 19.27
N GLY A 354 -11.06 -15.05 18.82
CA GLY A 354 -10.94 -15.85 17.60
C GLY A 354 -10.99 -15.03 16.29
N THR A 355 -11.69 -13.92 16.30
CA THR A 355 -11.80 -13.03 15.13
C THR A 355 -10.52 -12.22 14.95
N THR A 356 -10.00 -11.65 16.03
CA THR A 356 -8.73 -10.89 16.04
C THR A 356 -7.57 -11.77 15.59
N ALA A 357 -7.47 -13.00 16.10
CA ALA A 357 -6.43 -13.94 15.70
C ALA A 357 -6.47 -14.31 14.21
N ARG A 358 -7.68 -14.49 13.63
CA ARG A 358 -7.85 -14.80 12.19
C ARG A 358 -7.50 -13.62 11.31
N VAL A 359 -8.00 -12.43 11.63
CA VAL A 359 -7.69 -11.18 10.92
C VAL A 359 -6.19 -10.94 10.87
N PHE A 360 -5.54 -11.09 12.01
CA PHE A 360 -4.11 -10.90 12.10
C PHE A 360 -3.33 -12.03 11.41
N GLY A 361 -3.81 -13.26 11.50
CA GLY A 361 -3.26 -14.39 10.75
C GLY A 361 -3.23 -14.13 9.24
N THR A 362 -4.31 -13.55 8.69
CA THR A 362 -4.38 -13.14 7.28
C THR A 362 -3.32 -12.10 6.94
N PHE A 363 -3.15 -11.08 7.78
CA PHE A 363 -2.13 -10.05 7.60
C PHE A 363 -0.70 -10.61 7.67
N LEU A 364 -0.43 -11.49 8.65
CA LEU A 364 0.88 -12.13 8.82
C LEU A 364 1.23 -13.09 7.68
N THR A 365 0.24 -13.83 7.18
CA THR A 365 0.42 -14.71 6.02
C THR A 365 0.78 -13.89 4.81
N TRP A 366 0.01 -12.83 4.54
CA TRP A 366 0.34 -11.90 3.47
C TRP A 366 1.74 -11.31 3.61
N LEU A 367 2.13 -10.84 4.80
CA LEU A 367 3.45 -10.24 5.03
C LEU A 367 4.61 -11.20 4.74
N SER A 368 4.41 -12.50 5.00
CA SER A 368 5.41 -13.53 4.68
C SER A 368 5.47 -13.87 3.20
N GLU A 369 4.32 -13.93 2.52
CA GLU A 369 4.17 -14.45 1.15
C GLU A 369 4.18 -13.36 0.07
N LYS A 370 3.98 -12.08 0.45
CA LYS A 370 3.88 -10.98 -0.51
C LYS A 370 5.09 -10.91 -1.44
N SER A 371 4.81 -10.78 -2.73
CA SER A 371 5.79 -10.53 -3.79
C SER A 371 5.72 -9.09 -4.32
N THR A 372 4.67 -8.35 -3.94
CA THR A 372 4.43 -6.97 -4.35
C THR A 372 5.33 -5.99 -3.61
N SER A 373 5.69 -4.89 -4.27
CA SER A 373 6.55 -3.85 -3.73
C SER A 373 5.81 -2.92 -2.75
N VAL A 374 5.15 -3.49 -1.73
CA VAL A 374 4.55 -2.76 -0.62
C VAL A 374 5.49 -2.85 0.58
N PHE A 375 6.06 -1.73 1.01
CA PHE A 375 6.93 -1.68 2.19
C PHE A 375 6.13 -1.37 3.44
N VAL A 376 6.15 -2.27 4.42
CA VAL A 376 5.39 -2.09 5.67
C VAL A 376 6.24 -1.38 6.71
N VAL A 377 5.74 -0.28 7.28
CA VAL A 377 6.29 0.36 8.46
C VAL A 377 5.30 0.19 9.60
N ALA A 378 5.53 -0.79 10.46
CA ALA A 378 4.73 -1.01 11.65
C ALA A 378 5.34 -0.27 12.85
N THR A 379 4.49 0.36 13.68
CA THR A 379 4.93 0.98 14.94
C THR A 379 4.29 0.25 16.13
N ALA A 380 5.02 0.12 17.22
CA ALA A 380 4.51 -0.44 18.47
C ALA A 380 5.12 0.28 19.69
N ASN A 381 4.32 0.40 20.74
CA ASN A 381 4.73 1.00 22.00
C ASN A 381 4.93 -0.06 23.10
N ASP A 382 4.47 -1.29 22.88
CA ASP A 382 4.56 -2.37 23.86
C ASP A 382 4.78 -3.72 23.18
N VAL A 383 5.98 -4.27 23.35
CA VAL A 383 6.33 -5.57 22.79
C VAL A 383 5.58 -6.73 23.43
N SER A 384 5.18 -6.59 24.71
CA SER A 384 4.48 -7.65 25.44
C SER A 384 3.11 -7.98 24.86
N GLN A 385 2.53 -7.04 24.12
CA GLN A 385 1.25 -7.20 23.44
C GLN A 385 1.38 -7.79 22.03
N LEU A 386 2.60 -7.85 21.47
CA LEU A 386 2.80 -8.34 20.11
C LEU A 386 2.84 -9.87 20.07
N PRO A 387 2.17 -10.49 19.09
CA PRO A 387 2.27 -11.94 18.91
C PRO A 387 3.70 -12.33 18.48
N PRO A 388 4.26 -13.42 19.04
CA PRO A 388 5.60 -13.90 18.71
C PRO A 388 5.80 -14.14 17.21
N GLU A 389 4.74 -14.45 16.50
CA GLU A 389 4.74 -14.69 15.07
C GLU A 389 5.18 -13.45 14.27
N LEU A 390 4.81 -12.23 14.67
CA LEU A 390 5.22 -10.99 14.01
C LEU A 390 6.75 -10.78 14.08
N LEU A 391 7.35 -11.21 15.18
CA LEU A 391 8.77 -11.04 15.48
C LEU A 391 9.68 -12.07 14.80
N ARG A 392 9.11 -13.07 14.11
CA ARG A 392 9.87 -14.09 13.37
C ARG A 392 10.53 -13.49 12.13
N LYS A 393 11.78 -13.90 11.88
CA LYS A 393 12.51 -13.56 10.65
C LYS A 393 11.75 -14.00 9.41
N GLY A 394 11.83 -13.21 8.34
CA GLY A 394 11.18 -13.49 7.05
C GLY A 394 9.84 -12.80 6.84
N ARG A 395 9.24 -12.18 7.86
CA ARG A 395 8.03 -11.35 7.76
C ARG A 395 8.37 -9.87 7.57
N LEU A 396 9.20 -9.35 8.46
CA LEU A 396 9.81 -8.04 8.35
C LEU A 396 11.33 -8.20 8.17
N ASP A 397 11.94 -7.22 7.53
CA ASP A 397 13.39 -7.26 7.26
C ASP A 397 14.18 -6.95 8.51
N GLU A 398 13.66 -6.05 9.36
CA GLU A 398 14.36 -5.62 10.59
C GLU A 398 13.38 -5.13 11.66
N ILE A 399 13.79 -5.28 12.92
CA ILE A 399 13.14 -4.69 14.09
C ILE A 399 14.06 -3.64 14.66
N PHE A 400 13.61 -2.39 14.72
CA PHE A 400 14.35 -1.31 15.32
C PHE A 400 13.77 -0.92 16.66
N TYR A 401 14.65 -0.80 17.66
CA TYR A 401 14.31 -0.22 18.95
C TYR A 401 14.62 1.28 18.94
N VAL A 402 13.59 2.07 19.18
CA VAL A 402 13.65 3.53 19.29
C VAL A 402 13.59 3.91 20.75
N ASP A 403 14.74 4.26 21.30
CA ASP A 403 14.88 4.69 22.71
C ASP A 403 14.65 6.20 22.88
N LEU A 404 14.77 6.70 24.08
CA LEU A 404 14.84 8.12 24.37
C LEU A 404 16.04 8.76 23.64
N PRO A 405 15.90 10.01 23.18
CA PRO A 405 16.97 10.66 22.43
C PRO A 405 18.17 10.98 23.33
N SER A 406 19.36 10.77 22.79
CA SER A 406 20.64 11.15 23.40
C SER A 406 20.76 12.67 23.57
N ALA A 407 21.78 13.13 24.27
CA ALA A 407 22.05 14.57 24.41
C ALA A 407 22.21 15.26 23.04
N GLU A 408 22.95 14.65 22.12
CA GLU A 408 23.15 15.18 20.77
C GLU A 408 21.83 15.21 19.98
N GLU A 409 21.07 14.12 20.04
CA GLU A 409 19.76 14.02 19.38
C GLU A 409 18.73 15.00 19.96
N ARG A 410 18.74 15.24 21.30
CA ARG A 410 17.90 16.29 21.89
C ARG A 410 18.26 17.67 21.35
N GLY A 411 19.55 17.94 21.20
CA GLY A 411 20.01 19.19 20.57
C GLY A 411 19.50 19.36 19.13
N GLU A 412 19.53 18.29 18.33
CA GLU A 412 18.93 18.30 16.99
C GLU A 412 17.41 18.56 17.05
N ILE A 413 16.69 17.87 17.94
CA ILE A 413 15.25 18.03 18.13
C ILE A 413 14.89 19.47 18.49
N PHE A 414 15.61 20.12 19.41
CA PHE A 414 15.41 21.52 19.71
C PHE A 414 15.60 22.42 18.49
N ARG A 415 16.68 22.23 17.72
CA ARG A 415 16.94 23.02 16.50
C ARG A 415 15.81 22.85 15.48
N ILE A 416 15.35 21.63 15.26
CA ILE A 416 14.26 21.32 14.32
C ILE A 416 12.98 22.01 14.75
N HIS A 417 12.56 21.88 16.01
CA HIS A 417 11.29 22.43 16.48
C HIS A 417 11.29 23.94 16.61
N LEU A 418 12.41 24.57 16.92
CA LEU A 418 12.58 26.02 16.89
C LEU A 418 12.48 26.56 15.45
N ALA A 419 13.21 25.94 14.52
CA ALA A 419 13.19 26.32 13.10
C ALA A 419 11.80 26.15 12.48
N LYS A 420 11.11 25.06 12.78
CA LYS A 420 9.74 24.77 12.31
C LYS A 420 8.72 25.85 12.75
N ARG A 421 9.03 26.59 13.82
CA ARG A 421 8.22 27.70 14.35
C ARG A 421 8.77 29.08 14.00
N GLY A 422 9.65 29.15 12.99
CA GLY A 422 10.20 30.40 12.50
C GLY A 422 11.18 31.09 13.45
N ARG A 423 11.78 30.33 14.39
CA ARG A 423 12.79 30.84 15.32
C ARG A 423 14.16 30.34 14.92
N ASP A 424 15.14 31.24 14.82
CA ASP A 424 16.51 30.88 14.52
C ASP A 424 17.15 30.15 15.71
N PRO A 425 17.52 28.87 15.59
CA PRO A 425 18.12 28.11 16.70
C PRO A 425 19.41 28.71 17.26
N ARG A 426 20.12 29.53 16.49
CA ARG A 426 21.37 30.18 16.92
C ARG A 426 21.15 31.22 18.02
N ASN A 427 19.91 31.69 18.20
CA ASN A 427 19.55 32.67 19.23
C ASN A 427 19.25 31.99 20.59
N PHE A 428 19.40 30.66 20.68
CA PHE A 428 19.09 29.89 21.87
C PHE A 428 20.33 29.15 22.38
N ASP A 429 20.44 29.05 23.69
CA ASP A 429 21.47 28.25 24.35
C ASP A 429 21.01 26.77 24.36
N ILE A 430 21.34 26.08 23.26
CA ILE A 430 20.92 24.69 23.05
C ILE A 430 21.54 23.77 24.12
N ASP A 431 22.75 24.03 24.56
CA ASP A 431 23.43 23.18 25.53
C ASP A 431 22.72 23.22 26.91
N ARG A 432 22.26 24.39 27.34
CA ARG A 432 21.42 24.51 28.56
C ARG A 432 20.06 23.81 28.41
N LEU A 433 19.43 23.91 27.22
CA LEU A 433 18.17 23.21 26.95
C LEU A 433 18.37 21.68 26.96
N VAL A 434 19.45 21.19 26.37
CA VAL A 434 19.83 19.76 26.38
C VAL A 434 20.08 19.26 27.80
N ALA A 435 20.82 20.04 28.62
CA ALA A 435 21.09 19.69 30.01
C ALA A 435 19.79 19.61 30.85
N ALA A 436 18.82 20.51 30.59
CA ALA A 436 17.56 20.56 31.34
C ALA A 436 16.53 19.50 30.85
N SER A 437 16.73 18.88 29.71
CA SER A 437 15.79 17.93 29.09
C SER A 437 16.25 16.48 29.18
N VAL A 438 17.01 16.10 30.19
CA VAL A 438 17.39 14.69 30.43
C VAL A 438 16.13 13.84 30.59
N ASP A 439 16.08 12.69 29.94
CA ASP A 439 14.96 11.74 29.90
C ASP A 439 13.69 12.23 29.17
N PHE A 440 13.74 13.36 28.48
CA PHE A 440 12.63 13.84 27.67
C PHE A 440 12.58 13.13 26.32
N SER A 441 11.39 12.76 25.88
CA SER A 441 11.13 12.33 24.50
C SER A 441 11.08 13.52 23.53
N GLY A 442 11.13 13.27 22.24
CA GLY A 442 11.01 14.32 21.23
C GLY A 442 9.69 15.08 21.29
N ALA A 443 8.60 14.39 21.59
CA ALA A 443 7.27 15.01 21.74
C ALA A 443 7.19 15.94 22.95
N GLU A 444 7.82 15.57 24.06
CA GLU A 444 7.85 16.41 25.26
C GLU A 444 8.72 17.65 25.07
N ILE A 445 9.81 17.56 24.31
CA ILE A 445 10.61 18.72 23.91
C ILE A 445 9.78 19.67 23.02
N GLU A 446 9.04 19.12 22.06
CA GLU A 446 8.13 19.91 21.21
C GLU A 446 7.08 20.63 22.05
N GLU A 447 6.43 19.94 22.99
CA GLU A 447 5.41 20.49 23.86
C GLU A 447 5.96 21.57 24.78
N ALA A 448 7.17 21.39 25.32
CA ALA A 448 7.83 22.40 26.15
C ALA A 448 8.08 23.72 25.37
N ILE A 449 8.49 23.61 24.08
CA ILE A 449 8.65 24.78 23.21
C ILE A 449 7.31 25.45 22.95
N ILE A 450 6.25 24.66 22.70
CA ILE A 450 4.89 25.17 22.43
C ILE A 450 4.36 25.91 23.67
N SER A 451 4.47 25.30 24.84
CA SER A 451 4.02 25.91 26.11
C SER A 451 4.75 27.22 26.38
N ALA A 452 6.08 27.24 26.20
CA ALA A 452 6.85 28.48 26.34
C ALA A 452 6.42 29.56 25.31
N LEU A 453 6.03 29.18 24.08
CA LEU A 453 5.50 30.11 23.09
C LEU A 453 4.16 30.73 23.52
N TYR A 454 3.26 29.95 24.11
CA TYR A 454 2.01 30.48 24.68
C TYR A 454 2.27 31.48 25.78
N ASP A 455 3.19 31.17 26.72
CA ASP A 455 3.52 32.05 27.86
C ASP A 455 4.08 33.39 27.37
N VAL A 456 5.09 33.37 26.48
CA VAL A 456 5.70 34.61 25.99
C VAL A 456 4.74 35.41 25.10
N PHE A 457 3.87 34.74 24.35
CA PHE A 457 2.86 35.41 23.53
C PHE A 457 1.85 36.18 24.42
N TYR A 458 1.39 35.53 25.49
CA TYR A 458 0.50 36.17 26.46
C TYR A 458 1.15 37.40 27.10
N LEU A 459 2.45 37.30 27.43
CA LEU A 459 3.23 38.38 28.03
C LEU A 459 3.72 39.43 27.00
N LYS A 460 3.40 39.25 25.71
CA LYS A 460 3.90 40.08 24.59
C LYS A 460 5.43 40.17 24.53
N GLN A 461 6.09 39.06 24.81
CA GLN A 461 7.55 38.94 24.78
C GLN A 461 8.02 38.04 23.66
N GLU A 462 9.29 38.12 23.30
CA GLU A 462 9.92 37.21 22.34
C GLU A 462 10.38 35.94 23.07
N LEU A 463 10.31 34.80 22.32
CA LEU A 463 10.78 33.53 22.84
C LEU A 463 12.31 33.57 23.01
N ALA A 464 12.76 33.18 24.19
CA ALA A 464 14.16 33.05 24.58
C ALA A 464 14.43 31.71 25.28
N THR A 465 15.68 31.43 25.62
CA THR A 465 16.08 30.18 26.30
C THR A 465 15.38 30.00 27.65
N ASN A 466 15.29 31.06 28.46
CA ASN A 466 14.77 30.96 29.85
C ASN A 466 13.29 30.55 29.95
N PRO A 467 12.35 31.08 29.15
CA PRO A 467 10.99 30.57 29.12
C PRO A 467 10.91 29.06 28.86
N ILE A 468 11.70 28.54 27.88
CA ILE A 468 11.72 27.10 27.61
C ILE A 468 12.27 26.31 28.80
N LEU A 469 13.34 26.80 29.42
CA LEU A 469 13.89 26.17 30.64
C LEU A 469 12.88 26.14 31.80
N ALA A 470 12.07 27.19 31.95
CA ALA A 470 11.01 27.22 32.97
C ALA A 470 9.96 26.14 32.72
N THR A 471 9.53 25.96 31.46
CA THR A 471 8.55 24.94 31.07
C THR A 471 9.13 23.54 31.28
N LEU A 472 10.39 23.31 30.85
CA LEU A 472 11.07 22.01 31.06
C LEU A 472 11.16 21.65 32.54
N GLY A 473 11.45 22.65 33.42
CA GLY A 473 11.51 22.44 34.89
C GLY A 473 10.17 22.10 35.55
N GLN A 474 9.06 22.49 34.92
CA GLN A 474 7.69 22.19 35.41
C GLN A 474 7.16 20.86 34.89
N THR A 475 7.75 20.30 33.83
CA THR A 475 7.30 19.07 33.18
C THR A 475 7.99 17.84 33.79
N VAL A 476 7.20 16.85 34.20
CA VAL A 476 7.74 15.54 34.61
C VAL A 476 7.83 14.64 33.39
N PRO A 477 9.04 14.21 32.99
CA PRO A 477 9.18 13.35 31.81
C PRO A 477 8.48 12.01 31.98
N LEU A 478 7.88 11.51 30.87
CA LEU A 478 7.22 10.21 30.80
C LEU A 478 8.18 9.08 31.23
N ALA A 479 9.46 9.24 30.94
CA ALA A 479 10.50 8.29 31.31
C ALA A 479 10.58 8.04 32.83
N LYS A 480 10.25 9.02 33.67
CA LYS A 480 10.19 8.84 35.12
C LYS A 480 8.93 8.10 35.55
N THR A 481 7.80 8.41 34.94
CA THR A 481 6.51 7.79 35.30
C THR A 481 6.37 6.36 34.79
N MET A 482 7.11 6.01 33.70
CA MET A 482 7.10 4.70 33.05
C MET A 482 8.46 4.00 33.10
N ALA A 483 9.29 4.31 34.09
CA ALA A 483 10.67 3.82 34.17
C ALA A 483 10.79 2.30 34.12
N GLU A 484 9.95 1.55 34.82
CA GLU A 484 9.94 0.10 34.83
C GLU A 484 9.62 -0.48 33.43
N LYS A 485 8.63 0.09 32.77
CA LYS A 485 8.21 -0.35 31.42
C LYS A 485 9.32 -0.11 30.40
N ILE A 486 9.96 1.05 30.42
CA ILE A 486 11.06 1.40 29.52
C ILE A 486 12.27 0.49 29.78
N SER A 487 12.61 0.23 31.06
CA SER A 487 13.67 -0.70 31.43
C SER A 487 13.40 -2.11 30.92
N SER A 488 12.19 -2.61 31.08
CA SER A 488 11.77 -3.92 30.56
C SER A 488 11.90 -3.99 29.04
N GLN A 489 11.51 -2.95 28.31
CA GLN A 489 11.63 -2.89 26.85
C GLN A 489 13.09 -2.84 26.38
N ARG A 490 13.95 -2.07 27.06
CA ARG A 490 15.39 -2.03 26.79
C ARG A 490 16.01 -3.41 26.95
N ASN A 491 15.71 -4.10 28.05
CA ASN A 491 16.19 -5.46 28.33
C ASN A 491 15.70 -6.46 27.29
N TRP A 492 14.46 -6.32 26.84
CA TRP A 492 13.93 -7.17 25.76
C TRP A 492 14.64 -6.93 24.43
N ALA A 493 14.94 -5.66 24.10
CA ALA A 493 15.54 -5.26 22.83
C ALA A 493 16.98 -5.77 22.67
N VAL A 494 17.70 -5.96 23.79
CA VAL A 494 19.08 -6.47 23.76
C VAL A 494 19.14 -7.83 23.08
N GLY A 495 19.89 -7.92 21.98
CA GLY A 495 20.07 -9.14 21.17
C GLY A 495 18.85 -9.56 20.34
N ARG A 496 17.75 -8.78 20.34
CA ARG A 496 16.51 -9.06 19.58
C ARG A 496 16.14 -7.98 18.58
N ALA A 497 16.49 -6.73 18.88
CA ALA A 497 16.22 -5.59 18.00
C ALA A 497 17.50 -4.80 17.74
N ARG A 498 17.55 -4.11 16.61
CA ARG A 498 18.62 -3.20 16.25
C ARG A 498 18.32 -1.82 16.82
N ASN A 499 19.27 -1.16 17.48
CA ASN A 499 19.08 0.21 17.91
C ASN A 499 18.89 1.12 16.69
N ALA A 500 17.90 2.01 16.74
CA ALA A 500 17.64 2.99 15.70
C ALA A 500 18.67 4.12 15.70
N SER A 501 19.23 4.43 16.86
CA SER A 501 20.31 5.41 17.09
C SER A 501 21.66 4.70 17.30
N VAL A 502 22.76 5.45 17.18
CA VAL A 502 24.09 4.95 17.53
C VAL A 502 24.10 4.69 19.03
N PRO A 503 24.47 3.49 19.49
CA PRO A 503 24.59 3.22 20.92
C PRO A 503 25.63 4.16 21.53
N HIS A 504 25.22 5.01 22.47
CA HIS A 504 26.20 5.68 23.31
C HIS A 504 26.78 4.64 24.27
N ALA A 505 28.09 4.73 24.53
CA ALA A 505 28.71 3.98 25.59
C ALA A 505 27.93 4.31 26.89
N VAL A 506 27.14 3.36 27.37
CA VAL A 506 26.50 3.49 28.68
C VAL A 506 27.64 3.66 29.66
N ASP A 507 27.61 4.78 30.40
CA ASP A 507 28.51 4.98 31.52
C ASP A 507 28.17 3.87 32.52
N SER A 508 28.85 2.74 32.38
CA SER A 508 28.70 1.55 33.20
C SER A 508 29.33 1.82 34.58
N ARG A 509 28.78 2.77 35.29
CA ARG A 509 28.95 2.89 36.72
C ARG A 509 27.80 2.19 37.43
N GLU A 510 27.66 0.87 37.21
CA GLU A 510 27.08 0.06 38.26
C GLU A 510 28.02 0.10 39.47
N PRO A 511 27.54 0.44 40.67
CA PRO A 511 28.38 0.32 41.84
C PRO A 511 28.68 -1.16 42.03
N VAL A 512 29.94 -1.52 41.84
CA VAL A 512 30.46 -2.83 42.25
C VAL A 512 30.12 -2.98 43.72
N ARG A 513 29.26 -3.94 44.05
CA ARG A 513 29.08 -4.34 45.45
C ARG A 513 30.43 -4.87 45.93
N GLU A 514 31.11 -4.07 46.71
CA GLU A 514 32.23 -4.55 47.54
C GLU A 514 31.65 -5.57 48.52
N MET A 515 32.01 -6.82 48.38
CA MET A 515 31.77 -7.83 49.40
C MET A 515 32.87 -7.64 50.44
N GLU A 516 32.48 -7.18 51.63
CA GLU A 516 33.33 -7.29 52.84
C GLU A 516 33.46 -8.79 53.19
N PHE A 517 34.70 -9.24 53.29
CA PHE A 517 35.06 -10.57 53.79
C PHE A 517 35.40 -10.44 55.29
#